data_128ff1490bf3c6529574ea578ba3d37b
#
_entry.id   128ff1490bf3c6529574ea578ba3d37b
#
_cell.length_a   1.000
_cell.length_b   1.000
_cell.length_c   1.000
_cell.angle_alpha   90.00
_cell.angle_beta   90.00
_cell.angle_gamma   90.00
#
_symmetry.space_group_name_H-M   'P 1'
#
loop_
_entity.id
_entity.type
_entity.pdbx_description
1 polymer ?
#
loop_
_entity_poly.entity_id
_entity_poly.type
_entity_poly.pdbx_seq_one_letter_code
_entity_poly.pdbx_strand_id
1 'polypeptide(L)'
;MQQKTEVQHVFLVGAKSLGAYGGYETFVYKLTEYHQNKKNIKYHVACKANGDGCMDETKVDGVTRINDHEFEFHNAHCFKIDIPQIGPAQAIYYDVAALKACCKYIKEHRIKHPIVYIMACR
;
A
#
# COMPACT_ATOMS: atom_id res chain seq x y z
N MET A 1 23.17 22.46 15.74
CA MET A 1 22.39 22.35 14.50
C MET A 1 21.70 21.00 14.42
N GLN A 2 20.42 21.04 14.24
CA GLN A 2 19.66 19.81 14.14
C GLN A 2 19.53 19.36 12.69
N GLN A 3 19.89 18.13 12.46
CA GLN A 3 19.60 17.50 11.18
C GLN A 3 18.20 16.95 11.22
N LYS A 4 17.37 17.39 10.31
CA LYS A 4 16.09 16.75 10.08
C LYS A 4 16.34 15.43 9.38
N THR A 5 15.92 14.36 10.02
CA THR A 5 15.91 13.06 9.38
C THR A 5 14.77 13.06 8.39
N GLU A 6 15.09 12.98 7.11
CA GLU A 6 14.09 12.87 6.08
C GLU A 6 13.47 11.48 6.10
N VAL A 7 12.16 11.42 5.99
CA VAL A 7 11.45 10.17 5.87
C VAL A 7 11.46 9.72 4.41
N GLN A 8 11.92 8.51 4.18
CA GLN A 8 11.85 7.91 2.87
C GLN A 8 10.47 7.28 2.69
N HIS A 9 9.71 7.80 1.75
CA HIS A 9 8.40 7.24 1.43
C HIS A 9 8.54 6.20 0.33
N VAL A 10 8.04 5.01 0.61
CA VAL A 10 8.10 3.87 -0.30
C VAL A 10 6.68 3.39 -0.57
N PHE A 11 6.29 3.41 -1.83
CA PHE A 11 4.97 3.00 -2.26
C PHE A 11 5.04 1.60 -2.84
N LEU A 12 4.26 0.68 -2.27
CA LEU A 12 4.27 -0.73 -2.68
C LEU A 12 3.00 -1.02 -3.48
N VAL A 13 3.17 -1.43 -4.72
CA VAL A 13 2.09 -1.68 -5.66
C VAL A 13 2.21 -3.11 -6.19
N GLY A 14 1.10 -3.82 -6.22
CA GLY A 14 1.06 -5.17 -6.80
C GLY A 14 0.47 -6.23 -5.88
N ALA A 15 0.53 -6.05 -4.57
CA ALA A 15 -0.13 -6.94 -3.64
C ALA A 15 -1.62 -6.64 -3.59
N LYS A 16 -2.44 -7.65 -3.34
CA LYS A 16 -3.90 -7.47 -3.24
C LYS A 16 -4.34 -7.05 -1.84
N SER A 17 -3.58 -7.46 -0.84
CA SER A 17 -3.92 -7.19 0.55
C SER A 17 -2.67 -7.31 1.42
N LEU A 18 -2.81 -6.97 2.68
CA LEU A 18 -1.83 -7.27 3.72
C LEU A 18 -2.30 -8.51 4.45
N GLY A 19 -2.19 -9.64 3.79
CA GLY A 19 -2.65 -10.89 4.35
C GLY A 19 -1.58 -11.95 4.31
N ALA A 20 -1.94 -13.13 4.75
CA ALA A 20 -1.02 -14.25 4.89
C ALA A 20 -0.86 -15.08 3.62
N TYR A 21 -1.59 -14.76 2.58
CA TYR A 21 -1.62 -15.60 1.37
C TYR A 21 -1.00 -14.89 0.18
N GLY A 22 -0.28 -15.66 -0.62
CA GLY A 22 0.36 -15.18 -1.83
C GLY A 22 1.75 -14.65 -1.59
N GLY A 23 2.57 -14.65 -2.65
CA GLY A 23 3.96 -14.22 -2.55
C GLY A 23 4.11 -12.73 -2.23
N TYR A 24 3.38 -11.90 -2.97
CA TYR A 24 3.49 -10.46 -2.78
C TYR A 24 2.86 -10.02 -1.46
N GLU A 25 1.73 -10.59 -1.08
CA GLU A 25 1.04 -10.26 0.17
C GLU A 25 1.90 -10.63 1.38
N THR A 26 2.53 -11.77 1.35
CA THR A 26 3.44 -12.21 2.41
C THR A 26 4.67 -11.31 2.47
N PHE A 27 5.23 -10.97 1.31
CA PHE A 27 6.39 -10.09 1.25
C PHE A 27 6.08 -8.72 1.87
N VAL A 28 4.96 -8.11 1.48
CA VAL A 28 4.55 -6.80 2.00
C VAL A 28 4.30 -6.87 3.50
N TYR A 29 3.64 -7.92 3.96
CA TYR A 29 3.38 -8.13 5.37
C TYR A 29 4.68 -8.18 6.17
N LYS A 30 5.62 -9.01 5.74
CA LYS A 30 6.90 -9.18 6.43
C LYS A 30 7.75 -7.92 6.36
N LEU A 31 7.76 -7.25 5.23
CA LEU A 31 8.55 -6.03 5.04
C LEU A 31 8.05 -4.91 5.95
N THR A 32 6.74 -4.69 5.99
CA THR A 32 6.16 -3.66 6.86
C THR A 32 6.31 -4.02 8.32
N GLU A 33 6.18 -5.29 8.66
CA GLU A 33 6.41 -5.76 10.03
C GLU A 33 7.84 -5.49 10.46
N TYR A 34 8.80 -5.84 9.61
CA TYR A 34 10.22 -5.67 9.90
C TYR A 34 10.59 -4.21 10.14
N HIS A 35 10.00 -3.30 9.36
CA HIS A 35 10.31 -1.87 9.44
C HIS A 35 9.31 -1.05 10.25
N GLN A 36 8.38 -1.68 10.96
CA GLN A 36 7.30 -0.93 11.62
C GLN A 36 7.79 0.07 12.66
N ASN A 37 8.97 -0.14 13.22
CA ASN A 37 9.55 0.76 14.22
C ASN A 37 10.61 1.69 13.64
N LYS A 38 10.83 1.67 12.33
CA LYS A 38 11.78 2.55 11.66
C LYS A 38 11.11 3.89 11.36
N LYS A 39 11.58 4.94 12.00
CA LYS A 39 10.98 6.28 11.86
C LYS A 39 11.37 6.98 10.57
N ASN A 40 12.42 6.52 9.92
CA ASN A 40 12.92 7.13 8.69
C ASN A 40 12.38 6.49 7.40
N ILE A 41 11.51 5.50 7.53
CA ILE A 41 10.87 4.85 6.40
C ILE A 41 9.37 4.84 6.63
N LYS A 42 8.60 5.28 5.63
CA LYS A 42 7.14 5.20 5.67
C LYS A 42 6.67 4.47 4.44
N TYR A 43 6.03 3.33 4.66
CA TYR A 43 5.45 2.55 3.58
C TYR A 43 4.02 3.00 3.30
N HIS A 44 3.67 3.00 2.03
CA HIS A 44 2.31 3.23 1.55
C HIS A 44 1.94 2.03 0.69
N VAL A 45 0.91 1.31 1.09
CA VAL A 45 0.57 0.03 0.49
C VAL A 45 -0.80 0.11 -0.18
N ALA A 46 -0.82 -0.18 -1.48
CA ALA A 46 -2.07 -0.30 -2.22
C ALA A 46 -2.67 -1.68 -1.99
N CYS A 47 -3.97 -1.72 -1.74
CA CYS A 47 -4.73 -2.95 -1.56
C CYS A 47 -5.98 -2.89 -2.43
N LYS A 48 -6.54 -4.07 -2.73
CA LYS A 48 -7.82 -4.14 -3.43
C LYS A 48 -8.96 -3.92 -2.44
N ALA A 49 -9.89 -3.07 -2.80
CA ALA A 49 -11.07 -2.82 -1.97
C ALA A 49 -12.13 -3.90 -2.14
N ASN A 50 -12.16 -4.55 -3.30
CA ASN A 50 -13.18 -5.53 -3.63
C ASN A 50 -12.61 -6.57 -4.60
N GLY A 51 -13.36 -7.64 -4.79
CA GLY A 51 -12.95 -8.70 -5.70
C GLY A 51 -12.09 -9.75 -5.01
N ASP A 52 -11.52 -10.64 -5.81
CA ASP A 52 -10.74 -11.76 -5.30
C ASP A 52 -9.46 -11.28 -4.60
N GLY A 53 -9.27 -11.77 -3.38
CA GLY A 53 -8.08 -11.42 -2.61
C GLY A 53 -8.09 -10.02 -2.00
N CYS A 54 -9.25 -9.36 -1.98
CA CYS A 54 -9.34 -8.00 -1.46
C CYS A 54 -9.03 -7.93 0.03
N MET A 55 -8.67 -6.73 0.46
CA MET A 55 -8.35 -6.47 1.86
C MET A 55 -9.61 -6.31 2.69
N ASP A 56 -9.68 -7.03 3.80
CA ASP A 56 -10.71 -6.84 4.80
C ASP A 56 -10.02 -6.54 6.13
N GLU A 57 -9.92 -5.28 6.45
CA GLU A 57 -9.22 -4.83 7.65
C GLU A 57 -9.92 -5.24 8.93
N THR A 58 -11.20 -5.60 8.86
CA THR A 58 -11.93 -6.05 10.05
C THR A 58 -11.48 -7.43 10.53
N LYS A 59 -10.79 -8.18 9.66
CA LYS A 59 -10.30 -9.52 9.96
C LYS A 59 -8.84 -9.56 10.37
N VAL A 60 -8.19 -8.40 10.46
CA VAL A 60 -6.76 -8.31 10.76
C VAL A 60 -6.58 -7.50 12.04
N ASP A 61 -5.85 -8.08 12.99
CA ASP A 61 -5.56 -7.41 14.25
C ASP A 61 -4.51 -6.31 14.05
N GLY A 62 -4.62 -5.25 14.83
CA GLY A 62 -3.62 -4.18 14.80
C GLY A 62 -3.86 -3.13 13.72
N VAL A 63 -4.99 -3.16 13.06
CA VAL A 63 -5.35 -2.17 12.05
C VAL A 63 -6.01 -0.97 12.73
N THR A 64 -5.58 0.23 12.34
CA THR A 64 -6.21 1.49 12.73
C THR A 64 -6.90 2.08 11.50
N ARG A 65 -8.22 2.15 11.53
CA ARG A 65 -8.98 2.67 10.39
C ARG A 65 -8.87 4.20 10.35
N ILE A 66 -8.59 4.74 9.18
CA ILE A 66 -8.56 6.18 8.94
C ILE A 66 -9.87 6.65 8.33
N ASN A 67 -10.31 5.99 7.25
CA ASN A 67 -11.60 6.25 6.60
C ASN A 67 -12.01 4.99 5.82
N ASP A 68 -13.01 5.11 4.95
CA ASP A 68 -13.54 3.96 4.22
C ASP A 68 -12.53 3.27 3.32
N HIS A 69 -11.50 3.99 2.87
CA HIS A 69 -10.51 3.47 1.93
C HIS A 69 -9.08 3.51 2.45
N GLU A 70 -8.87 4.03 3.66
CA GLU A 70 -7.53 4.14 4.22
C GLU A 70 -7.45 3.59 5.63
N PHE A 71 -6.32 2.97 5.94
CA PHE A 71 -6.05 2.46 7.28
C PHE A 71 -4.55 2.42 7.52
N GLU A 72 -4.16 2.22 8.78
CA GLU A 72 -2.76 2.00 9.15
C GLU A 72 -2.57 0.59 9.68
N PHE A 73 -1.48 -0.03 9.30
CA PHE A 73 -1.08 -1.34 9.79
C PHE A 73 0.44 -1.43 9.75
N HIS A 74 1.08 -1.90 10.82
CA HIS A 74 2.55 -1.91 10.95
C HIS A 74 3.16 -0.52 10.72
N ASN A 75 2.46 0.53 11.12
CA ASN A 75 2.84 1.92 10.84
C ASN A 75 2.92 2.27 9.36
N ALA A 76 2.41 1.43 8.50
CA ALA A 76 2.30 1.70 7.08
C ALA A 76 0.94 2.32 6.78
N HIS A 77 0.94 3.28 5.87
CA HIS A 77 -0.28 3.86 5.33
C HIS A 77 -0.79 2.93 4.24
N CYS A 78 -2.01 2.45 4.39
CA CYS A 78 -2.60 1.51 3.44
C CYS A 78 -3.84 2.14 2.83
N PHE A 79 -4.03 1.95 1.54
CA PHE A 79 -5.19 2.50 0.84
C PHE A 79 -5.79 1.46 -0.09
N LYS A 80 -7.11 1.47 -0.17
CA LYS A 80 -7.87 0.48 -0.94
C LYS A 80 -8.35 1.06 -2.25
N ILE A 81 -8.19 0.29 -3.31
CA ILE A 81 -8.56 0.69 -4.67
C ILE A 81 -9.81 -0.08 -5.08
N ASP A 82 -10.86 0.65 -5.46
CA ASP A 82 -12.07 0.04 -5.99
C ASP A 82 -11.82 -0.45 -7.42
N ILE A 83 -12.27 -1.65 -7.72
CA ILE A 83 -12.00 -2.29 -9.00
C ILE A 83 -13.33 -2.64 -9.66
N PRO A 84 -13.57 -2.15 -10.90
CA PRO A 84 -14.75 -2.55 -11.62
C PRO A 84 -14.68 -4.02 -12.02
N GLN A 85 -15.83 -4.67 -12.12
CA GLN A 85 -15.92 -6.08 -12.48
C GLN A 85 -15.90 -6.20 -14.01
N ILE A 86 -14.72 -6.09 -14.62
CA ILE A 86 -14.52 -6.05 -16.07
C ILE A 86 -13.80 -7.26 -16.62
N GLY A 87 -13.71 -8.34 -15.83
CA GLY A 87 -13.09 -9.58 -16.27
C GLY A 87 -11.56 -9.53 -16.22
N PRO A 88 -10.87 -10.14 -17.20
CA PRO A 88 -9.42 -10.32 -17.12
C PRO A 88 -8.61 -9.01 -17.04
N ALA A 89 -9.17 -7.91 -17.48
CA ALA A 89 -8.49 -6.62 -17.42
C ALA A 89 -8.41 -6.03 -16.02
N GLN A 90 -9.06 -6.64 -15.04
CA GLN A 90 -9.07 -6.14 -13.66
C GLN A 90 -7.69 -5.99 -13.05
N ALA A 91 -6.79 -6.93 -13.32
CA ALA A 91 -5.44 -6.88 -12.78
C ALA A 91 -4.67 -5.67 -13.30
N ILE A 92 -4.79 -5.39 -14.60
CA ILE A 92 -4.14 -4.23 -15.21
C ILE A 92 -4.76 -2.95 -14.67
N TYR A 93 -6.10 -2.93 -14.57
CA TYR A 93 -6.80 -1.77 -14.02
C TYR A 93 -6.32 -1.47 -12.60
N TYR A 94 -6.22 -2.50 -11.77
CA TYR A 94 -5.77 -2.34 -10.39
C TYR A 94 -4.38 -1.71 -10.33
N ASP A 95 -3.44 -2.24 -11.11
CA ASP A 95 -2.08 -1.73 -11.11
C ASP A 95 -2.02 -0.26 -11.53
N VAL A 96 -2.75 0.10 -12.60
CA VAL A 96 -2.79 1.48 -13.09
C VAL A 96 -3.45 2.41 -12.07
N ALA A 97 -4.58 1.98 -11.50
CA ALA A 97 -5.29 2.79 -10.51
C ALA A 97 -4.45 2.99 -9.26
N ALA A 98 -3.74 1.95 -8.82
CA ALA A 98 -2.85 2.05 -7.68
C ALA A 98 -1.71 3.05 -7.94
N LEU A 99 -1.11 3.00 -9.12
CA LEU A 99 -0.07 3.95 -9.51
C LEU A 99 -0.59 5.38 -9.55
N LYS A 100 -1.79 5.58 -10.10
CA LYS A 100 -2.41 6.91 -10.12
C LYS A 100 -2.66 7.44 -8.72
N ALA A 101 -3.12 6.58 -7.82
CA ALA A 101 -3.35 6.96 -6.43
C ALA A 101 -2.04 7.34 -5.75
N CYS A 102 -0.96 6.60 -6.00
CA CYS A 102 0.36 6.93 -5.48
C CYS A 102 0.83 8.30 -5.99
N CYS A 103 0.70 8.55 -7.28
CA CYS A 103 1.11 9.83 -7.87
C CYS A 103 0.31 10.99 -7.28
N LYS A 104 -0.98 10.79 -7.10
CA LYS A 104 -1.83 11.82 -6.49
C LYS A 104 -1.39 12.12 -5.06
N TYR A 105 -1.14 11.09 -4.28
CA TYR A 105 -0.68 11.24 -2.89
C TYR A 105 0.66 11.97 -2.84
N ILE A 106 1.60 11.58 -3.70
CA ILE A 106 2.91 12.21 -3.78
C ILE A 106 2.78 13.71 -4.06
N LYS A 107 1.93 14.07 -4.99
CA LYS A 107 1.68 15.48 -5.33
C LYS A 107 1.02 16.24 -4.18
N GLU A 108 -0.03 15.66 -3.60
CA GLU A 108 -0.80 16.33 -2.55
C GLU A 108 0.03 16.57 -1.30
N HIS A 109 0.94 15.66 -0.99
CA HIS A 109 1.77 15.74 0.21
C HIS A 109 3.17 16.26 -0.08
N ARG A 110 3.44 16.66 -1.31
CA ARG A 110 4.72 17.23 -1.74
C ARG A 110 5.92 16.37 -1.33
N ILE A 111 5.79 15.06 -1.56
CA ILE A 111 6.83 14.11 -1.21
C ILE A 111 7.97 14.25 -2.20
N LYS A 112 9.19 14.41 -1.68
CA LYS A 112 10.41 14.48 -2.49
C LYS A 112 11.08 13.12 -2.53
N HIS A 113 11.54 12.73 -3.71
CA HIS A 113 12.30 11.50 -3.92
C HIS A 113 11.56 10.24 -3.45
N PRO A 114 10.28 10.07 -3.84
CA PRO A 114 9.56 8.86 -3.46
C PRO A 114 10.10 7.65 -4.22
N ILE A 115 9.99 6.49 -3.62
CA ILE A 115 10.27 5.22 -4.29
C ILE A 115 8.94 4.53 -4.53
N VAL A 116 8.67 4.13 -5.76
CA VAL A 116 7.49 3.33 -6.08
C VAL A 116 7.99 1.96 -6.51
N TYR A 117 7.66 0.95 -5.71
CA TYR A 117 8.09 -0.41 -5.95
C TYR A 117 6.92 -1.19 -6.55
N ILE A 118 7.06 -1.58 -7.80
CA ILE A 118 6.05 -2.36 -8.51
C ILE A 118 6.45 -3.83 -8.44
N MET A 119 5.68 -4.61 -7.67
CA MET A 119 6.04 -5.98 -7.39
C MET A 119 5.52 -6.96 -8.45
N ALA A 120 4.46 -6.59 -9.15
CA ALA A 120 3.86 -7.44 -10.16
C ALA A 120 4.13 -6.87 -11.54
N CYS A 121 4.62 -7.73 -12.43
CA CYS A 121 4.83 -7.38 -13.82
C CYS A 121 3.92 -8.28 -14.65
N ARG A 122 2.91 -7.69 -15.28
CA ARG A 122 1.90 -8.45 -16.01
C ARG A 122 1.92 -8.14 -17.48
#